data_d27398ccd3e8f208003a28390b4528e2
#
_entry.id   d27398ccd3e8f208003a28390b4528e2
#
_cell.length_a   1.000
_cell.length_b   1.000
_cell.length_c   1.000
_cell.angle_alpha   90.00
_cell.angle_beta   90.00
_cell.angle_gamma   90.00
#
_symmetry.space_group_name_H-M   'P 1'
#
loop_
_entity.id
_entity.type
_entity.pdbx_description
1 polymer ?
#
loop_
_entity_poly.entity_id
_entity_poly.type
_entity_poly.pdbx_seq_one_letter_code
_entity_poly.pdbx_strand_id
1 'polypeptide(L)'
;MEEKLREYAHLIVSVGLNLQKGQTLILSSPVECAPFARLCVSAAYDLGAGEVVLNWTDDCITRERFLRAQDAAFEMPRPWRRAFFTDYANEGAAYLRIDAEDPETLLGVS
;
A
#
# COMPACT_ATOMS: atom_id res chain seq x y z
N MET A 1 -20.89 -0.67 -8.33
CA MET A 1 -20.03 -0.60 -7.15
C MET A 1 -18.56 -0.64 -7.52
N GLU A 2 -18.15 -1.63 -8.28
CA GLU A 2 -16.77 -1.74 -8.72
C GLU A 2 -16.31 -0.53 -9.54
N GLU A 3 -17.17 -0.02 -10.39
CA GLU A 3 -16.86 1.13 -11.23
C GLU A 3 -16.58 2.37 -10.37
N LYS A 4 -17.38 2.59 -9.33
CA LYS A 4 -17.17 3.71 -8.42
C LYS A 4 -15.88 3.55 -7.63
N LEU A 5 -15.55 2.33 -7.24
CA LEU A 5 -14.29 2.07 -6.55
C LEU A 5 -13.11 2.32 -7.48
N ARG A 6 -13.26 1.97 -8.75
CA ARG A 6 -12.22 2.24 -9.75
C ARG A 6 -12.00 3.73 -9.93
N GLU A 7 -13.07 4.51 -10.01
CA GLU A 7 -12.98 5.96 -10.09
C GLU A 7 -12.34 6.55 -8.83
N TYR A 8 -12.69 6.01 -7.68
CA TYR A 8 -12.13 6.46 -6.41
C TYR A 8 -10.64 6.18 -6.33
N ALA A 9 -10.23 4.97 -6.75
CA ALA A 9 -8.82 4.62 -6.79
C ALA A 9 -8.04 5.56 -7.72
N HIS A 10 -8.61 5.85 -8.88
CA HIS A 10 -7.99 6.75 -9.85
C HIS A 10 -7.84 8.15 -9.26
N LEU A 11 -8.86 8.63 -8.55
CA LEU A 11 -8.83 9.94 -7.93
C LEU A 11 -7.75 10.02 -6.85
N ILE A 12 -7.63 8.99 -6.02
CA ILE A 12 -6.61 8.95 -4.98
C ILE A 12 -5.22 9.06 -5.59
N VAL A 13 -4.96 8.28 -6.62
CA VAL A 13 -3.62 8.23 -7.22
C VAL A 13 -3.32 9.50 -8.01
N SER A 14 -4.30 10.05 -8.72
CA SER A 14 -4.06 11.22 -9.56
C SER A 14 -4.03 12.51 -8.75
N VAL A 15 -5.03 12.72 -7.90
CA VAL A 15 -5.17 13.99 -7.17
C VAL A 15 -4.53 13.90 -5.79
N GLY A 16 -4.82 12.82 -5.05
CA GLY A 16 -4.31 12.67 -3.68
C GLY A 16 -2.80 12.55 -3.63
N LEU A 17 -2.23 11.70 -4.46
CA LEU A 17 -0.79 11.49 -4.51
C LEU A 17 -0.09 12.38 -5.51
N ASN A 18 -0.82 12.89 -6.48
CA ASN A 18 -0.23 13.63 -7.59
C ASN A 18 0.91 12.85 -8.25
N LEU A 19 0.62 11.58 -8.57
CA LEU A 19 1.63 10.68 -9.11
C LEU A 19 2.16 11.20 -10.45
N GLN A 20 3.46 11.26 -10.56
CA GLN A 20 4.11 11.76 -11.76
C GLN A 20 4.45 10.63 -12.72
N LYS A 21 4.47 10.94 -14.00
CA LYS A 21 4.84 9.97 -15.02
C LYS A 21 6.24 9.44 -14.77
N GLY A 22 6.39 8.14 -14.79
CA GLY A 22 7.68 7.48 -14.55
C GLY A 22 8.04 7.30 -13.09
N GLN A 23 7.23 7.84 -12.18
CA GLN A 23 7.50 7.73 -10.75
C GLN A 23 7.15 6.32 -10.26
N THR A 24 7.91 5.84 -9.28
CA THR A 24 7.59 4.58 -8.60
C THR A 24 6.59 4.85 -7.50
N LEU A 25 5.60 3.97 -7.37
CA LEU A 25 4.63 4.01 -6.28
C LEU A 25 4.85 2.82 -5.36
N ILE A 26 5.04 3.09 -4.08
CA ILE A 26 5.04 2.06 -3.05
C ILE A 26 3.63 2.02 -2.47
N LEU A 27 2.96 0.89 -2.63
CA LEU A 27 1.60 0.72 -2.14
C LEU A 27 1.58 -0.30 -1.01
N SER A 28 1.25 0.17 0.20
CA SER A 28 1.11 -0.71 1.36
C SER A 28 -0.37 -1.00 1.57
N SER A 29 -0.73 -2.26 1.68
CA SER A 29 -2.12 -2.68 1.82
C SER A 29 -2.24 -3.94 2.67
N PRO A 30 -3.27 -4.00 3.54
CA PRO A 30 -3.63 -5.27 4.16
C PRO A 30 -4.14 -6.22 3.08
N VAL A 31 -3.90 -7.52 3.30
CA VAL A 31 -4.29 -8.54 2.31
C VAL A 31 -5.80 -8.57 2.06
N GLU A 32 -6.61 -8.24 3.06
CA GLU A 32 -8.06 -8.21 2.89
C GLU A 32 -8.53 -7.10 1.96
N CYS A 33 -7.69 -6.11 1.69
CA CYS A 33 -8.00 -5.02 0.77
C CYS A 33 -7.44 -5.23 -0.62
N ALA A 34 -7.02 -6.46 -0.94
CA ALA A 34 -6.42 -6.76 -2.24
C ALA A 34 -7.27 -6.29 -3.44
N PRO A 35 -8.60 -6.47 -3.46
CA PRO A 35 -9.37 -5.98 -4.60
C PRO A 35 -9.22 -4.49 -4.84
N PHE A 36 -9.26 -3.68 -3.78
CA PHE A 36 -9.08 -2.23 -3.93
C PHE A 36 -7.63 -1.88 -4.27
N ALA A 37 -6.67 -2.57 -3.67
CA ALA A 37 -5.26 -2.36 -3.98
C ALA A 37 -4.99 -2.59 -5.48
N ARG A 38 -5.62 -3.62 -6.06
CA ARG A 38 -5.47 -3.90 -7.49
C ARG A 38 -6.00 -2.76 -8.36
N LEU A 39 -7.09 -2.14 -7.92
CA LEU A 39 -7.62 -0.97 -8.64
C LEU A 39 -6.66 0.21 -8.57
N CYS A 40 -6.02 0.41 -7.42
CA CYS A 40 -5.02 1.47 -7.27
C CYS A 40 -3.79 1.22 -8.15
N VAL A 41 -3.35 -0.05 -8.24
CA VAL A 41 -2.23 -0.42 -9.11
C VAL A 41 -2.57 -0.11 -10.56
N SER A 42 -3.77 -0.50 -10.99
CA SER A 42 -4.22 -0.24 -12.36
C SER A 42 -4.26 1.26 -12.65
N ALA A 43 -4.82 2.03 -11.71
CA ALA A 43 -4.88 3.48 -11.85
C ALA A 43 -3.48 4.11 -11.95
N ALA A 44 -2.54 3.61 -11.15
CA ALA A 44 -1.19 4.13 -11.17
C ALA A 44 -0.52 3.92 -12.53
N TYR A 45 -0.67 2.71 -13.10
CA TYR A 45 -0.11 2.46 -14.41
C TYR A 45 -0.81 3.25 -15.51
N ASP A 46 -2.13 3.44 -15.39
CA ASP A 46 -2.87 4.29 -16.32
C ASP A 46 -2.34 5.72 -16.32
N LEU A 47 -1.85 6.19 -15.18
CA LEU A 47 -1.31 7.53 -15.04
C LEU A 47 0.18 7.61 -15.37
N GLY A 48 0.78 6.51 -15.78
CA GLY A 48 2.14 6.52 -16.25
C GLY A 48 3.19 6.17 -15.20
N ALA A 49 2.81 5.51 -14.11
CA ALA A 49 3.78 5.06 -13.12
C ALA A 49 4.88 4.24 -13.78
N GLY A 50 6.11 4.42 -13.33
CA GLY A 50 7.22 3.60 -13.80
C GLY A 50 7.15 2.19 -13.26
N GLU A 51 6.76 2.05 -12.01
CA GLU A 51 6.59 0.76 -11.35
C GLU A 51 5.71 0.94 -10.12
N VAL A 52 4.95 -0.12 -9.77
CA VAL A 52 4.22 -0.16 -8.52
C VAL A 52 4.73 -1.32 -7.70
N VAL A 53 5.21 -1.04 -6.49
CA VAL A 53 5.76 -2.04 -5.58
C VAL A 53 4.77 -2.23 -4.43
N LEU A 54 4.35 -3.46 -4.22
CA LEU A 54 3.39 -3.80 -3.18
C LEU A 54 4.08 -4.21 -1.89
N ASN A 55 3.58 -3.67 -0.79
CA ASN A 55 3.96 -4.10 0.54
C ASN A 55 2.71 -4.60 1.24
N TRP A 56 2.52 -5.93 1.24
CA TRP A 56 1.34 -6.53 1.82
C TRP A 56 1.50 -6.70 3.32
N THR A 57 0.42 -6.46 4.06
CA THR A 57 0.37 -6.70 5.49
C THR A 57 -0.79 -7.64 5.80
N ASP A 58 -0.67 -8.37 6.90
CA ASP A 58 -1.71 -9.27 7.36
C ASP A 58 -1.79 -9.16 8.88
N ASP A 59 -2.90 -8.60 9.36
CA ASP A 59 -3.07 -8.38 10.79
C ASP A 59 -3.08 -9.68 11.58
N CYS A 60 -3.57 -10.76 10.97
CA CYS A 60 -3.55 -12.07 11.63
C CYS A 60 -2.13 -12.54 11.87
N ILE A 61 -1.27 -12.39 10.87
CA ILE A 61 0.13 -12.77 10.99
C ILE A 61 0.86 -11.85 11.97
N THR A 62 0.57 -10.57 11.92
CA THR A 62 1.16 -9.61 12.85
C THR A 62 0.80 -9.97 14.29
N ARG A 63 -0.45 -10.34 14.52
CA ARG A 63 -0.90 -10.76 15.84
C ARG A 63 -0.21 -12.04 16.28
N GLU A 64 -0.05 -13.03 15.40
CA GLU A 64 0.66 -14.27 15.71
C GLU A 64 2.09 -13.97 16.11
N ARG A 65 2.75 -13.06 15.39
CA ARG A 65 4.12 -12.67 15.71
C ARG A 65 4.18 -12.06 17.11
N PHE A 66 3.26 -11.17 17.42
CA PHE A 66 3.22 -10.52 18.73
C PHE A 66 3.06 -11.53 19.87
N LEU A 67 2.23 -12.54 19.65
CA LEU A 67 1.92 -13.50 20.69
C LEU A 67 2.98 -14.60 20.83
N ARG A 68 3.72 -14.91 19.77
CA ARG A 68 4.52 -16.13 19.71
C ARG A 68 5.98 -15.94 19.35
N ALA A 69 6.36 -14.82 18.78
CA ALA A 69 7.77 -14.60 18.46
C ALA A 69 8.58 -14.37 19.75
N GLN A 70 9.84 -14.71 19.70
CA GLN A 70 10.74 -14.50 20.84
C GLN A 70 11.01 -13.03 21.04
N ASP A 71 11.30 -12.64 22.29
CA ASP A 71 11.55 -11.25 22.62
C ASP A 71 12.65 -10.63 21.76
N ALA A 72 13.68 -11.40 21.45
CA ALA A 72 14.77 -10.92 20.61
C ALA A 72 14.31 -10.43 19.24
N ALA A 73 13.18 -10.91 18.74
CA ALA A 73 12.65 -10.49 17.45
C ALA A 73 12.19 -9.03 17.46
N PHE A 74 11.91 -8.48 18.64
CA PHE A 74 11.39 -7.12 18.79
C PHE A 74 12.45 -6.11 19.24
N GLU A 75 13.66 -6.56 19.53
CA GLU A 75 14.67 -5.68 20.10
C GLU A 75 15.25 -4.69 19.10
N MET A 76 15.36 -5.08 17.84
CA MET A 76 15.91 -4.20 16.81
C MET A 76 15.18 -4.36 15.50
N PRO A 77 14.88 -3.23 14.81
CA PRO A 77 14.33 -3.31 13.45
C PRO A 77 15.34 -4.00 12.53
N ARG A 78 14.83 -4.84 11.65
CA ARG A 78 15.71 -5.48 10.67
C ARG A 78 16.18 -4.47 9.64
N PRO A 79 17.47 -4.43 9.33
CA PRO A 79 18.02 -3.45 8.39
C PRO A 79 17.37 -3.48 7.01
N TRP A 80 16.95 -4.66 6.53
CA TRP A 80 16.37 -4.76 5.18
C TRP A 80 15.07 -3.98 5.07
N ARG A 81 14.28 -3.92 6.14
CA ARG A 81 13.00 -3.20 6.10
C ARG A 81 13.24 -1.69 5.99
N ARG A 82 14.19 -1.19 6.75
CA ARG A 82 14.57 0.22 6.68
C ARG A 82 15.17 0.55 5.31
N ALA A 83 16.04 -0.32 4.82
CA ALA A 83 16.70 -0.12 3.54
C ALA A 83 15.68 -0.08 2.39
N PHE A 84 14.64 -0.93 2.46
CA PHE A 84 13.60 -0.94 1.45
C PHE A 84 12.97 0.46 1.29
N PHE A 85 12.51 1.04 2.39
CA PHE A 85 11.84 2.33 2.33
C PHE A 85 12.82 3.47 2.02
N THR A 86 14.01 3.42 2.60
CA THR A 86 15.02 4.46 2.37
C THR A 86 15.46 4.48 0.92
N ASP A 87 15.66 3.32 0.33
CA ASP A 87 16.12 3.22 -1.04
C ASP A 87 15.12 3.84 -2.02
N TYR A 88 13.84 3.51 -1.85
CA TYR A 88 12.81 4.09 -2.71
C TYR A 88 12.57 5.56 -2.41
N ALA A 89 12.70 5.99 -1.17
CA ALA A 89 12.59 7.41 -0.83
C ALA A 89 13.67 8.23 -1.55
N ASN A 90 14.88 7.69 -1.63
CA ASN A 90 15.97 8.35 -2.31
C ASN A 90 15.73 8.48 -3.82
N GLU A 91 14.90 7.62 -4.37
CA GLU A 91 14.52 7.69 -5.78
C GLU A 91 13.34 8.63 -6.02
N GLY A 92 12.76 9.19 -4.97
CA GLY A 92 11.60 10.06 -5.10
C GLY A 92 10.29 9.32 -5.29
N ALA A 93 10.20 8.09 -4.78
CA ALA A 93 8.98 7.31 -4.89
C ALA A 93 7.82 7.94 -4.13
N ALA A 94 6.60 7.75 -4.64
CA ALA A 94 5.39 8.11 -3.92
C ALA A 94 4.96 6.94 -3.03
N TYR A 95 4.21 7.25 -1.99
CA TYR A 95 3.74 6.25 -1.02
C TYR A 95 2.24 6.37 -0.85
N LEU A 96 1.57 5.23 -0.90
CA LEU A 96 0.14 5.15 -0.58
C LEU A 96 -0.07 4.01 0.39
N ARG A 97 -0.76 4.30 1.48
CA ARG A 97 -1.13 3.28 2.45
C ARG A 97 -2.64 3.11 2.47
N ILE A 98 -3.09 1.87 2.28
CA ILE A 98 -4.49 1.52 2.43
C ILE A 98 -4.68 1.02 3.85
N ASP A 99 -5.65 1.61 4.56
CA ASP A 99 -5.95 1.24 5.92
C ASP A 99 -7.27 0.47 5.94
N ALA A 100 -7.26 -0.72 6.51
CA ALA A 100 -8.40 -1.61 6.48
C ALA A 100 -8.97 -1.86 7.87
N GLU A 101 -9.07 -0.84 8.68
CA GLU A 101 -9.77 -1.00 9.95
C GLU A 101 -11.19 -1.45 9.71
N ASP A 102 -11.78 -1.01 8.60
CA ASP A 102 -13.11 -1.42 8.20
C ASP A 102 -13.21 -1.44 6.68
N PRO A 103 -12.95 -2.61 6.06
CA PRO A 103 -13.04 -2.72 4.60
C PRO A 103 -14.41 -2.33 4.04
N GLU A 104 -15.46 -2.50 4.84
CA GLU A 104 -16.81 -2.11 4.42
C GLU A 104 -16.93 -0.60 4.28
N THR A 105 -16.15 0.15 5.02
CA THR A 105 -16.14 1.62 4.91
C THR A 105 -15.71 2.04 3.51
N LEU A 106 -14.73 1.36 2.94
CA LEU A 106 -14.30 1.64 1.57
C LEU A 106 -15.42 1.36 0.57
N LEU A 107 -16.17 0.30 0.81
CA LEU A 107 -17.32 -0.03 -0.03
C LEU A 107 -18.46 0.97 0.18
N GLY A 108 -18.62 1.43 1.41
CA GLY A 108 -19.68 2.36 1.75
C GLY A 108 -19.44 3.78 1.27
N VAL A 109 -18.21 4.12 0.97
CA VAL A 109 -17.85 5.44 0.46
C VAL A 109 -18.45 5.68 -0.92
N SER A 110 -18.74 4.63 -1.61
CA SER A 110 -19.41 4.75 -2.89
C SER A 110 -20.87 5.14 -2.68
#